data_2acc4132d54003299cf8c1a20455c886
#
_entry.id   2acc4132d54003299cf8c1a20455c886
#
_cell.length_a   1.000
_cell.length_b   1.000
_cell.length_c   1.000
_cell.angle_alpha   90.00
_cell.angle_beta   90.00
_cell.angle_gamma   90.00
#
_symmetry.space_group_name_H-M   'P 1'
#
loop_
_entity.id
_entity.type
_entity.pdbx_description
1 polymer ?
#
loop_
_entity_poly.entity_id
_entity_poly.type
_entity_poly.pdbx_seq_one_letter_code
_entity_poly.pdbx_strand_id
1 'polypeptide(L)' 'MPTYRMVYGDDEQVVRETFTDVEIEREDGWVVLFRGREAILRLQEAHVQSLEEIED' A
#
# COMPACT_ATOMS: atom_id res chain seq x y z
N MET A 1 7.02 -12.20 8.26
CA MET A 1 5.81 -11.55 7.83
C MET A 1 6.16 -10.33 7.01
N PRO A 2 5.46 -10.09 5.90
CA PRO A 2 5.86 -8.99 5.05
C PRO A 2 5.54 -7.63 5.66
N THR A 3 6.48 -6.72 5.48
CA THR A 3 6.34 -5.34 5.88
C THR A 3 6.56 -4.49 4.62
N TYR A 4 5.68 -3.54 4.39
CA TYR A 4 5.75 -2.69 3.21
C TYR A 4 5.78 -1.23 3.61
N ARG A 5 6.59 -0.47 2.89
CA ARG A 5 6.57 0.99 2.99
C ARG A 5 5.91 1.53 1.74
N MET A 6 4.90 2.34 1.92
CA MET A 6 4.18 2.92 0.81
C MET A 6 4.18 4.43 0.90
N VAL A 7 4.42 5.07 -0.26
CA VAL A 7 4.29 6.51 -0.42
C VAL A 7 3.15 6.73 -1.40
N TYR A 8 2.13 7.43 -0.96
CA TYR A 8 0.94 7.63 -1.78
C TYR A 8 0.34 9.01 -1.55
N GLY A 9 -0.55 9.38 -2.45
CA GLY A 9 -1.23 10.66 -2.39
C GLY A 9 -1.15 11.39 -3.73
N ASP A 10 -1.52 12.66 -3.71
CA ASP A 10 -1.47 13.50 -4.89
C ASP A 10 -0.32 14.49 -4.81
N ASP A 11 -0.29 15.42 -5.77
CA ASP A 11 0.81 16.39 -5.85
C ASP A 11 0.88 17.33 -4.64
N GLU A 12 -0.22 17.51 -3.94
CA GLU A 12 -0.29 18.44 -2.82
C GLU A 12 -0.13 17.77 -1.47
N GLN A 13 -0.51 16.50 -1.39
CA GLN A 13 -0.40 15.74 -0.14
C GLN A 13 0.18 14.37 -0.39
N VAL A 14 1.32 14.11 0.20
CA VAL A 14 1.99 12.82 0.12
C VAL A 14 2.04 12.22 1.51
N VAL A 15 1.59 10.98 1.61
CA VAL A 15 1.57 10.22 2.85
C VAL A 15 2.59 9.10 2.74
N ARG A 16 3.42 8.97 3.77
CA ARG A 16 4.36 7.85 3.90
C ARG A 16 3.93 7.00 5.06
N GLU A 17 3.74 5.74 4.79
CA GLU A 17 3.23 4.86 5.82
C GLU A 17 3.85 3.47 5.70
N THR A 18 4.14 2.86 6.85
CA THR A 18 4.68 1.51 6.90
C THR A 18 3.59 0.59 7.42
N PHE A 19 3.36 -0.50 6.69
CA PHE A 19 2.36 -1.49 7.03
C PHE A 19 3.05 -2.81 7.34
N THR A 20 2.77 -3.38 8.50
CA THR A 20 3.30 -4.67 8.89
C THR A 20 2.22 -5.73 8.79
N ASP A 21 2.63 -6.94 8.43
CA ASP A 21 1.74 -8.10 8.37
C ASP A 21 0.57 -7.88 7.42
N VAL A 22 0.88 -7.37 6.21
CA VAL A 22 -0.13 -7.12 5.20
C VAL A 22 0.20 -7.85 3.92
N GLU A 23 -0.84 -8.10 3.14
CA GLU A 23 -0.72 -8.60 1.78
C GLU A 23 -1.24 -7.54 0.83
N ILE A 24 -0.68 -7.53 -0.38
CA ILE A 24 -1.03 -6.53 -1.38
C ILE A 24 -1.59 -7.23 -2.61
N GLU A 25 -2.72 -6.74 -3.08
CA GLU A 25 -3.30 -7.18 -4.35
C GLU A 25 -3.43 -5.98 -5.28
N ARG A 26 -3.18 -6.23 -6.55
CA ARG A 26 -3.36 -5.22 -7.60
C ARG A 26 -4.38 -5.76 -8.59
N GLU A 27 -5.41 -4.97 -8.85
CA GLU A 27 -6.47 -5.39 -9.73
C GLU A 27 -7.10 -4.17 -10.38
N ASP A 28 -7.16 -4.18 -11.70
CA ASP A 28 -7.83 -3.15 -12.51
C ASP A 28 -7.47 -1.72 -12.14
N GLY A 29 -6.17 -1.47 -11.89
CA GLY A 29 -5.71 -0.14 -11.55
C GLY A 29 -5.91 0.22 -10.09
N TRP A 30 -6.24 -0.75 -9.25
CA TRP A 30 -6.38 -0.55 -7.81
C TRP A 30 -5.32 -1.33 -7.05
N VAL A 31 -4.87 -0.74 -5.96
CA VAL A 31 -3.97 -1.39 -5.01
C VAL A 31 -4.74 -1.55 -3.72
N VAL A 32 -4.84 -2.77 -3.24
CA VAL A 32 -5.59 -3.08 -2.02
C VAL A 32 -4.67 -3.78 -1.04
N LEU A 33 -4.62 -3.29 0.17
CA LEU A 33 -3.86 -3.90 1.25
C LEU A 33 -4.79 -4.65 2.17
N PHE A 34 -4.42 -5.89 2.47
CA PHE A 34 -5.19 -6.76 3.35
C PHE A 34 -4.37 -7.11 4.58
N ARG A 35 -5.03 -7.13 5.71
CA ARG A 35 -4.49 -7.74 6.93
C ARG A 35 -5.41 -8.89 7.31
N GLY A 36 -4.87 -10.12 7.14
CA GLY A 36 -5.73 -11.28 7.24
C GLY A 36 -6.73 -11.29 6.11
N ARG A 37 -8.00 -11.23 6.45
CA ARG A 37 -9.07 -11.22 5.46
C ARG A 37 -9.71 -9.85 5.29
N GLU A 38 -9.17 -8.86 5.97
CA GLU A 38 -9.76 -7.53 5.97
C GLU A 38 -8.96 -6.58 5.09
N ALA A 39 -9.66 -5.90 4.18
CA ALA A 39 -9.06 -4.85 3.39
C ALA A 39 -8.92 -3.61 4.27
N ILE A 40 -7.70 -3.18 4.51
CA ILE A 40 -7.43 -2.05 5.39
C ILE A 40 -7.17 -0.76 4.63
N LEU A 41 -6.83 -0.86 3.34
CA LEU A 41 -6.56 0.31 2.54
C LEU A 41 -6.80 -0.04 1.08
N ARG A 42 -7.41 0.88 0.35
CA ARG A 42 -7.67 0.71 -1.08
C ARG A 42 -7.39 2.02 -1.78
N LEU A 43 -6.50 1.98 -2.77
CA LEU A 43 -6.05 3.17 -3.48
C LEU A 43 -6.03 2.90 -4.97
N GLN A 44 -6.23 3.96 -5.76
CA GLN A 44 -5.94 3.87 -7.17
C GLN A 44 -4.44 3.78 -7.38
N GLU A 45 -4.02 2.90 -8.28
CA GLU A 45 -2.60 2.69 -8.54
C GLU A 45 -1.90 3.99 -8.94
N ALA A 46 -2.61 4.87 -9.63
CA ALA A 46 -2.07 6.16 -10.06
C ALA A 46 -1.66 7.04 -8.88
N HIS A 47 -2.23 6.82 -7.70
CA HIS A 47 -1.91 7.58 -6.50
C HIS A 47 -0.80 6.96 -5.67
N VAL A 48 -0.34 5.78 -6.02
CA VAL A 48 0.76 5.13 -5.32
C VAL A 48 2.05 5.56 -6.00
N GLN A 49 2.88 6.31 -5.28
CA GLN A 49 4.13 6.80 -5.82
C GLN A 49 5.25 5.80 -5.68
N SER A 50 5.28 5.09 -4.57
CA SER A 50 6.27 4.05 -4.38
C SER A 50 5.74 3.01 -3.41
N LEU A 51 6.19 1.78 -3.61
CA LEU A 51 5.80 0.66 -2.78
C LEU A 51 6.98 -0.29 -2.73
N GLU A 52 7.52 -0.51 -1.53
CA GLU A 52 8.64 -1.44 -1.42
C GLU A 52 8.46 -2.36 -0.23
N GLU A 53 8.92 -3.58 -0.41
CA GLU A 53 8.93 -4.57 0.65
C GLU A 53 10.17 -4.38 1.49
N ILE A 54 9.98 -4.33 2.80
CA ILE A 54 11.06 -4.17 3.75
C ILE A 54 11.24 -5.49 4.49
N GLU A 55 12.46 -5.99 4.48
CA GLU A 55 12.75 -7.19 5.25
C GLU A 55 13.21 -6.80 6.64
N ASP A 56 12.70 -7.50 7.62
CA ASP A 56 13.13 -7.31 9.00
C ASP A 56 14.40 -8.08 9.29
#